data_f7241dad76de7e9836e235bfb31cb104
#
_entry.id   f7241dad76de7e9836e235bfb31cb104
#
_cell.length_a   1.000
_cell.length_b   1.000
_cell.length_c   1.000
_cell.angle_alpha   90.00
_cell.angle_beta   90.00
_cell.angle_gamma   90.00
#
_symmetry.space_group_name_H-M   'P 1'
#
loop_
_entity.id
_entity.type
_entity.pdbx_description
1 polymer ?
#
loop_
_entity_poly.entity_id
_entity_poly.type
_entity_poly.pdbx_seq_one_letter_code
_entity_poly.pdbx_strand_id
1 'polypeptide(L)'
;MDYVNKLNLFNREDAILLAGMCYQAYPLFYEGKLTLPQGYKLRLIIRALADVENPTEVVIGFVAESKEQIVVAFRGYAAYPADLLAAYDIIQIPFPFVRDAGKTSRGFTCLYQSTRDELIRKINHFSGAKRLLVAGHNYGGAIAVMAALDIAVNTKFDKPFVYTYGSPRIGDPAFAHRFNQTIENSFRIVNIHDPYSTFPDPKYPPPFTTEGIVYQHVSTKFPIAFQLENTPRNDAIACYFKGLRQLNPIFSQSLCTQNPGFCPDTEMCMPFEGVCKPEKP
;
A
#
# COMPACT_ATOMS: atom_id res chain seq x y z
N MET A 1 4.86 14.66 16.52
CA MET A 1 6.01 13.74 16.74
C MET A 1 7.07 14.06 15.70
N ASP A 2 8.32 14.27 16.11
CA ASP A 2 9.42 14.63 15.23
C ASP A 2 9.76 13.45 14.27
N TYR A 3 10.28 13.76 13.08
CA TYR A 3 10.63 12.77 12.03
C TYR A 3 11.54 11.66 12.58
N VAL A 4 12.54 12.00 13.38
CA VAL A 4 13.48 11.05 13.99
C VAL A 4 12.76 10.08 14.94
N ASN A 5 11.81 10.56 15.74
CA ASN A 5 11.03 9.72 16.64
C ASN A 5 10.10 8.76 15.88
N LYS A 6 9.56 9.17 14.73
CA LYS A 6 8.76 8.28 13.87
C LYS A 6 9.60 7.18 13.23
N LEU A 7 10.85 7.48 12.82
CA LEU A 7 11.73 6.45 12.26
C LEU A 7 12.11 5.38 13.29
N ASN A 8 12.15 5.71 14.58
CA ASN A 8 12.39 4.74 15.65
C ASN A 8 11.24 3.72 15.82
N LEU A 9 10.03 4.05 15.35
CA LEU A 9 8.88 3.15 15.34
C LEU A 9 8.86 2.21 14.13
N PHE A 10 9.73 2.44 13.14
CA PHE A 10 9.79 1.63 11.93
C PHE A 10 10.30 0.23 12.25
N ASN A 11 9.45 -0.77 12.12
CA ASN A 11 9.81 -2.16 12.29
C ASN A 11 10.24 -2.76 10.95
N ARG A 12 11.49 -3.19 10.86
CA ARG A 12 12.11 -3.73 9.64
C ARG A 12 11.52 -5.09 9.26
N GLU A 13 11.18 -5.90 10.24
CA GLU A 13 10.59 -7.23 10.02
C GLU A 13 9.16 -7.10 9.50
N ASP A 14 8.35 -6.21 10.09
CA ASP A 14 7.02 -5.89 9.57
C ASP A 14 7.12 -5.38 8.12
N ALA A 15 8.06 -4.48 7.81
CA ALA A 15 8.23 -3.95 6.46
C ALA A 15 8.59 -5.03 5.44
N ILE A 16 9.45 -5.99 5.80
CA ILE A 16 9.83 -7.11 4.92
C ILE A 16 8.65 -8.09 4.76
N LEU A 17 8.02 -8.48 5.87
CA LEU A 17 6.87 -9.39 5.87
C LEU A 17 5.73 -8.84 5.00
N LEU A 18 5.37 -7.58 5.21
CA LEU A 18 4.25 -6.93 4.53
C LEU A 18 4.53 -6.69 3.04
N ALA A 19 5.78 -6.45 2.64
CA ALA A 19 6.14 -6.44 1.21
C ALA A 19 5.89 -7.82 0.55
N GLY A 20 6.24 -8.91 1.24
CA GLY A 20 5.91 -10.27 0.81
C GLY A 20 4.40 -10.52 0.75
N MET A 21 3.63 -10.03 1.74
CA MET A 21 2.16 -10.13 1.73
C MET A 21 1.54 -9.37 0.54
N CYS A 22 2.01 -8.15 0.26
CA CYS A 22 1.56 -7.39 -0.91
C CYS A 22 1.92 -8.09 -2.22
N TYR A 23 3.10 -8.73 -2.30
CA TYR A 23 3.48 -9.55 -3.44
C TYR A 23 2.50 -10.71 -3.65
N GLN A 24 2.13 -11.42 -2.59
CA GLN A 24 1.23 -12.58 -2.68
C GLN A 24 -0.20 -12.23 -3.15
N ALA A 25 -0.60 -10.96 -3.06
CA ALA A 25 -1.87 -10.53 -3.61
C ALA A 25 -1.91 -10.54 -5.16
N TYR A 26 -0.76 -10.56 -5.83
CA TYR A 26 -0.68 -10.67 -7.30
C TYR A 26 -0.94 -12.11 -7.80
N PRO A 27 -0.23 -13.16 -7.35
CA PRO A 27 -0.58 -14.52 -7.76
C PRO A 27 -1.99 -14.92 -7.30
N LEU A 28 -2.50 -14.37 -6.20
CA LEU A 28 -3.90 -14.55 -5.82
C LEU A 28 -4.86 -13.97 -6.88
N PHE A 29 -4.52 -12.82 -7.45
CA PHE A 29 -5.31 -12.20 -8.52
C PHE A 29 -5.17 -12.96 -9.86
N TYR A 30 -3.93 -13.26 -10.31
CA TYR A 30 -3.69 -13.84 -11.63
C TYR A 30 -4.02 -15.34 -11.73
N GLU A 31 -3.78 -16.08 -10.65
CA GLU A 31 -3.78 -17.55 -10.68
C GLU A 31 -4.69 -18.16 -9.62
N GLY A 32 -5.30 -17.35 -8.76
CA GLY A 32 -6.05 -17.84 -7.60
C GLY A 32 -5.18 -18.52 -6.53
N LYS A 33 -3.85 -18.32 -6.60
CA LYS A 33 -2.89 -18.95 -5.69
C LYS A 33 -2.43 -17.96 -4.63
N LEU A 34 -2.41 -18.40 -3.38
CA LEU A 34 -1.93 -17.60 -2.25
C LEU A 34 -1.01 -18.46 -1.37
N THR A 35 0.22 -18.04 -1.23
CA THR A 35 1.15 -18.62 -0.26
C THR A 35 1.26 -17.69 0.94
N LEU A 36 0.96 -18.18 2.13
CA LEU A 36 1.09 -17.43 3.37
C LEU A 36 2.24 -17.97 4.21
N PRO A 37 2.90 -17.11 5.01
CA PRO A 37 3.91 -17.59 5.95
C PRO A 37 3.31 -18.54 6.98
N GLN A 38 4.13 -19.43 7.49
CA GLN A 38 3.74 -20.37 8.54
C GLN A 38 3.06 -19.67 9.70
N GLY A 39 1.96 -20.23 10.17
CA GLY A 39 1.15 -19.65 11.24
C GLY A 39 0.06 -18.68 10.78
N TYR A 40 0.10 -18.19 9.54
CA TYR A 40 -0.98 -17.37 8.99
C TYR A 40 -2.03 -18.21 8.28
N LYS A 41 -3.30 -17.77 8.40
CA LYS A 41 -4.46 -18.36 7.71
C LYS A 41 -5.21 -17.28 6.96
N LEU A 42 -5.61 -17.57 5.73
CA LEU A 42 -6.50 -16.70 4.96
C LEU A 42 -7.85 -16.57 5.68
N ARG A 43 -8.36 -15.33 5.78
CA ARG A 43 -9.62 -15.01 6.44
C ARG A 43 -10.63 -14.33 5.55
N LEU A 44 -10.15 -13.62 4.53
CA LEU A 44 -10.97 -12.94 3.54
C LEU A 44 -10.16 -12.76 2.26
N ILE A 45 -10.75 -13.01 1.10
CA ILE A 45 -10.26 -12.50 -0.19
C ILE A 45 -11.03 -11.20 -0.45
N ILE A 46 -10.32 -10.08 -0.54
CA ILE A 46 -10.93 -8.78 -0.76
C ILE A 46 -11.17 -8.61 -2.27
N ARG A 47 -12.44 -8.42 -2.64
CA ARG A 47 -12.88 -8.15 -4.00
C ARG A 47 -13.50 -6.77 -4.07
N ALA A 48 -13.20 -6.05 -5.14
CA ALA A 48 -13.81 -4.78 -5.44
C ALA A 48 -14.57 -4.82 -6.75
N LEU A 49 -15.58 -3.99 -6.89
CA LEU A 49 -16.30 -3.81 -8.15
C LEU A 49 -15.52 -2.87 -9.06
N ALA A 50 -15.13 -3.40 -10.19
CA ALA A 50 -14.15 -2.78 -11.08
C ALA A 50 -14.76 -1.88 -12.15
N ASP A 51 -16.05 -1.96 -12.41
CA ASP A 51 -16.76 -1.19 -13.43
C ASP A 51 -18.15 -0.84 -12.93
N VAL A 52 -18.59 0.39 -13.19
CA VAL A 52 -19.91 0.86 -12.78
C VAL A 52 -21.00 0.37 -13.75
N GLU A 53 -20.67 0.26 -15.04
CA GLU A 53 -21.63 -0.15 -16.09
C GLU A 53 -21.74 -1.67 -16.19
N ASN A 54 -20.63 -2.40 -16.00
CA ASN A 54 -20.58 -3.85 -16.00
C ASN A 54 -19.81 -4.34 -14.76
N PRO A 55 -20.45 -4.39 -13.59
CA PRO A 55 -19.76 -4.70 -12.33
C PRO A 55 -19.13 -6.08 -12.35
N THR A 56 -17.81 -6.11 -12.50
CA THR A 56 -16.99 -7.33 -12.41
C THR A 56 -16.23 -7.30 -11.11
N GLU A 57 -16.35 -8.36 -10.32
CA GLU A 57 -15.55 -8.51 -9.10
C GLU A 57 -14.10 -8.82 -9.44
N VAL A 58 -13.21 -8.01 -8.89
CA VAL A 58 -11.76 -8.14 -9.06
C VAL A 58 -11.07 -8.29 -7.72
N VAL A 59 -10.22 -9.30 -7.59
CA VAL A 59 -9.41 -9.49 -6.39
C VAL A 59 -8.39 -8.36 -6.28
N ILE A 60 -8.47 -7.59 -5.19
CA ILE A 60 -7.54 -6.49 -4.91
C ILE A 60 -6.63 -6.75 -3.71
N GLY A 61 -6.91 -7.79 -2.93
CA GLY A 61 -6.14 -8.10 -1.74
C GLY A 61 -6.72 -9.23 -0.91
N PHE A 62 -6.26 -9.34 0.32
CA PHE A 62 -6.74 -10.34 1.28
C PHE A 62 -6.54 -9.91 2.73
N VAL A 63 -7.23 -10.60 3.63
CA VAL A 63 -6.99 -10.57 5.07
C VAL A 63 -6.44 -11.91 5.52
N ALA A 64 -5.30 -11.90 6.20
CA ALA A 64 -4.70 -13.06 6.83
C ALA A 64 -4.55 -12.85 8.34
N GLU A 65 -4.61 -13.93 9.11
CA GLU A 65 -4.54 -13.91 10.56
C GLU A 65 -3.54 -14.93 11.08
N SER A 66 -2.68 -14.52 11.99
CA SER A 66 -1.86 -15.39 12.84
C SER A 66 -2.34 -15.38 14.28
N LYS A 67 -1.59 -16.03 15.17
CA LYS A 67 -1.87 -15.99 16.61
C LYS A 67 -1.85 -14.55 17.16
N GLU A 68 -0.94 -13.71 16.68
CA GLU A 68 -0.63 -12.39 17.24
C GLU A 68 -1.04 -11.22 16.34
N GLN A 69 -1.22 -11.46 15.05
CA GLN A 69 -1.38 -10.40 14.06
C GLN A 69 -2.53 -10.68 13.10
N ILE A 70 -3.13 -9.59 12.63
CA ILE A 70 -4.03 -9.54 11.49
C ILE A 70 -3.33 -8.69 10.43
N VAL A 71 -3.27 -9.19 9.21
CA VAL A 71 -2.69 -8.49 8.06
C VAL A 71 -3.77 -8.26 7.02
N VAL A 72 -3.95 -7.02 6.61
CA VAL A 72 -4.72 -6.63 5.43
C VAL A 72 -3.71 -6.20 4.36
N ALA A 73 -3.66 -6.91 3.24
CA ALA A 73 -2.70 -6.66 2.18
C ALA A 73 -3.40 -6.42 0.84
N PHE A 74 -3.00 -5.35 0.14
CA PHE A 74 -3.54 -4.96 -1.15
C PHE A 74 -2.45 -5.01 -2.24
N ARG A 75 -2.81 -5.56 -3.43
CA ARG A 75 -1.97 -5.48 -4.64
C ARG A 75 -2.00 -4.07 -5.23
N GLY A 76 -1.00 -3.76 -6.05
CA GLY A 76 -1.01 -2.58 -6.90
C GLY A 76 -1.66 -2.84 -8.26
N TYR A 77 -1.29 -1.99 -9.22
CA TYR A 77 -1.70 -2.09 -10.61
C TYR A 77 -1.33 -3.45 -11.21
N ALA A 78 -2.28 -4.07 -11.90
CA ALA A 78 -2.13 -5.37 -12.53
C ALA A 78 -2.55 -5.37 -14.02
N ALA A 79 -2.44 -4.22 -14.69
CA ALA A 79 -2.83 -4.01 -16.08
C ALA A 79 -4.31 -4.34 -16.39
N TYR A 80 -5.17 -4.29 -15.39
CA TYR A 80 -6.60 -4.49 -15.54
C TYR A 80 -7.31 -3.15 -15.81
N PRO A 81 -8.28 -3.05 -16.73
CA PRO A 81 -8.92 -1.77 -17.09
C PRO A 81 -9.45 -0.97 -15.91
N ALA A 82 -10.01 -1.64 -14.92
CA ALA A 82 -10.52 -0.98 -13.72
C ALA A 82 -9.45 -0.33 -12.84
N ASP A 83 -8.26 -0.90 -12.81
CA ASP A 83 -7.12 -0.31 -12.10
C ASP A 83 -6.76 1.04 -12.73
N LEU A 84 -6.86 1.15 -14.08
CA LEU A 84 -6.62 2.39 -14.82
C LEU A 84 -7.71 3.43 -14.54
N LEU A 85 -8.98 3.04 -14.58
CA LEU A 85 -10.11 3.96 -14.32
C LEU A 85 -10.00 4.55 -12.92
N ALA A 86 -9.71 3.73 -11.90
CA ALA A 86 -9.54 4.21 -10.54
C ALA A 86 -8.35 5.16 -10.40
N ALA A 87 -7.26 4.92 -11.12
CA ALA A 87 -6.07 5.76 -11.06
C ALA A 87 -6.23 7.11 -11.72
N TYR A 88 -6.89 7.15 -12.90
CA TYR A 88 -7.04 8.38 -13.67
C TYR A 88 -8.19 9.27 -13.20
N ASP A 89 -9.12 8.75 -12.40
CA ASP A 89 -10.18 9.57 -11.81
C ASP A 89 -9.65 10.33 -10.57
N ILE A 90 -8.89 11.38 -10.87
CA ILE A 90 -8.26 12.25 -9.89
C ILE A 90 -9.18 13.34 -9.32
N ILE A 91 -10.46 13.38 -9.73
CA ILE A 91 -11.43 14.29 -9.13
C ILE A 91 -11.55 13.98 -7.64
N GLN A 92 -11.51 15.02 -6.82
CA GLN A 92 -11.60 14.84 -5.37
C GLN A 92 -13.05 14.94 -4.89
N ILE A 93 -13.45 13.97 -4.07
CA ILE A 93 -14.75 13.95 -3.38
C ILE A 93 -14.51 13.87 -1.86
N PRO A 94 -15.45 14.35 -1.02
CA PRO A 94 -15.36 14.15 0.43
C PRO A 94 -15.18 12.66 0.76
N PHE A 95 -14.26 12.34 1.67
CA PHE A 95 -14.09 10.96 2.14
C PHE A 95 -15.27 10.56 3.02
N PRO A 96 -16.15 9.64 2.57
CA PRO A 96 -17.47 9.51 3.17
C PRO A 96 -17.50 8.73 4.49
N PHE A 97 -16.41 8.02 4.83
CA PHE A 97 -16.40 7.06 5.94
C PHE A 97 -15.89 7.63 7.25
N VAL A 98 -15.26 8.80 7.22
CA VAL A 98 -14.76 9.48 8.40
C VAL A 98 -15.13 10.95 8.34
N ARG A 99 -15.86 11.40 9.38
CA ARG A 99 -16.32 12.79 9.46
C ARG A 99 -15.13 13.77 9.42
N ASP A 100 -15.27 14.83 8.66
CA ASP A 100 -14.30 15.92 8.53
C ASP A 100 -12.89 15.44 8.12
N ALA A 101 -12.82 14.36 7.35
CA ALA A 101 -11.54 13.79 6.91
C ALA A 101 -10.94 14.46 5.66
N GLY A 102 -11.59 15.48 5.09
CA GLY A 102 -11.13 16.07 3.83
C GLY A 102 -11.61 15.29 2.60
N LYS A 103 -10.89 15.44 1.48
CA LYS A 103 -11.26 14.87 0.18
C LYS A 103 -10.23 13.85 -0.29
N THR A 104 -10.71 12.82 -0.99
CA THR A 104 -9.88 11.78 -1.63
C THR A 104 -10.23 11.66 -3.10
N SER A 105 -9.33 11.06 -3.90
CA SER A 105 -9.58 10.73 -5.30
C SER A 105 -10.85 9.91 -5.42
N ARG A 106 -11.75 10.30 -6.33
CA ARG A 106 -13.04 9.63 -6.53
C ARG A 106 -12.86 8.17 -6.95
N GLY A 107 -11.94 7.92 -7.88
CA GLY A 107 -11.73 6.57 -8.39
C GLY A 107 -11.32 5.59 -7.29
N PHE A 108 -10.31 5.93 -6.48
CA PHE A 108 -9.91 5.08 -5.35
C PHE A 108 -10.97 5.01 -4.25
N THR A 109 -11.70 6.10 -4.02
CA THR A 109 -12.79 6.11 -3.03
C THR A 109 -13.91 5.17 -3.41
N CYS A 110 -14.36 5.17 -4.68
CA CYS A 110 -15.37 4.26 -5.19
C CYS A 110 -14.90 2.80 -5.12
N LEU A 111 -13.64 2.54 -5.49
CA LEU A 111 -13.06 1.19 -5.40
C LEU A 111 -13.04 0.68 -3.94
N TYR A 112 -12.60 1.50 -3.00
CA TYR A 112 -12.62 1.14 -1.58
C TYR A 112 -14.04 0.96 -1.07
N GLN A 113 -14.97 1.83 -1.43
CA GLN A 113 -16.38 1.75 -1.03
C GLN A 113 -17.02 0.41 -1.39
N SER A 114 -16.69 -0.14 -2.56
CA SER A 114 -17.27 -1.40 -3.03
C SER A 114 -16.90 -2.63 -2.17
N THR A 115 -15.79 -2.57 -1.43
CA THR A 115 -15.30 -3.67 -0.57
C THR A 115 -15.41 -3.38 0.93
N ARG A 116 -15.65 -2.12 1.27
CA ARG A 116 -15.57 -1.61 2.64
C ARG A 116 -16.39 -2.40 3.66
N ASP A 117 -17.67 -2.63 3.38
CA ASP A 117 -18.58 -3.20 4.38
C ASP A 117 -18.22 -4.64 4.74
N GLU A 118 -17.74 -5.42 3.77
CA GLU A 118 -17.24 -6.77 4.04
C GLU A 118 -15.95 -6.73 4.84
N LEU A 119 -15.02 -5.85 4.47
CA LEU A 119 -13.75 -5.68 5.17
C LEU A 119 -13.98 -5.25 6.64
N ILE A 120 -14.76 -4.20 6.88
CA ILE A 120 -15.02 -3.67 8.22
C ILE A 120 -15.75 -4.71 9.08
N ARG A 121 -16.73 -5.42 8.53
CA ARG A 121 -17.41 -6.52 9.21
C ARG A 121 -16.40 -7.59 9.60
N LYS A 122 -15.50 -7.98 8.68
CA LYS A 122 -14.49 -9.00 8.95
C LYS A 122 -13.52 -8.56 10.04
N ILE A 123 -13.03 -7.34 10.00
CA ILE A 123 -12.11 -6.77 11.00
C ILE A 123 -12.76 -6.78 12.39
N ASN A 124 -14.04 -6.44 12.50
CA ASN A 124 -14.75 -6.43 13.77
C ASN A 124 -14.92 -7.82 14.43
N HIS A 125 -14.78 -8.92 13.66
CA HIS A 125 -14.84 -10.28 14.22
C HIS A 125 -13.53 -10.73 14.88
N PHE A 126 -12.40 -10.07 14.62
CA PHE A 126 -11.13 -10.46 15.23
C PHE A 126 -11.03 -9.98 16.68
N SER A 127 -10.17 -10.65 17.48
CA SER A 127 -9.82 -10.19 18.82
C SER A 127 -9.06 -8.86 18.77
N GLY A 128 -9.48 -7.89 19.56
CA GLY A 128 -8.81 -6.60 19.71
C GLY A 128 -7.43 -6.68 20.38
N ALA A 129 -7.06 -7.83 20.94
CA ALA A 129 -5.72 -8.05 21.52
C ALA A 129 -4.63 -8.27 20.47
N LYS A 130 -4.99 -8.50 19.21
CA LYS A 130 -4.04 -8.69 18.11
C LYS A 130 -3.58 -7.37 17.52
N ARG A 131 -2.34 -7.33 17.03
CA ARG A 131 -1.86 -6.21 16.22
C ARG A 131 -2.53 -6.24 14.86
N LEU A 132 -3.02 -5.11 14.39
CA LEU A 132 -3.52 -4.96 13.03
C LEU A 132 -2.48 -4.25 12.17
N LEU A 133 -2.09 -4.89 11.07
CA LEU A 133 -1.18 -4.35 10.07
C LEU A 133 -1.95 -4.20 8.76
N VAL A 134 -1.85 -3.02 8.15
CA VAL A 134 -2.48 -2.71 6.86
C VAL A 134 -1.37 -2.35 5.88
N ALA A 135 -1.30 -3.04 4.76
CA ALA A 135 -0.27 -2.80 3.77
C ALA A 135 -0.82 -2.73 2.35
N GLY A 136 -0.15 -1.97 1.50
CA GLY A 136 -0.50 -1.90 0.10
C GLY A 136 0.65 -1.43 -0.78
N HIS A 137 0.71 -2.00 -1.98
CA HIS A 137 1.69 -1.66 -2.99
C HIS A 137 1.04 -0.80 -4.08
N ASN A 138 1.73 0.25 -4.53
CA ASN A 138 1.27 1.12 -5.62
C ASN A 138 -0.18 1.60 -5.36
N TYR A 139 -1.15 1.33 -6.24
CA TYR A 139 -2.58 1.66 -6.03
C TYR A 139 -3.19 1.01 -4.80
N GLY A 140 -2.78 -0.21 -4.46
CA GLY A 140 -3.15 -0.84 -3.21
C GLY A 140 -2.67 -0.07 -1.98
N GLY A 141 -1.61 0.73 -2.12
CA GLY A 141 -1.18 1.67 -1.08
C GLY A 141 -2.20 2.78 -0.84
N ALA A 142 -2.83 3.30 -1.91
CA ALA A 142 -3.93 4.26 -1.80
C ALA A 142 -5.14 3.66 -1.06
N ILE A 143 -5.53 2.43 -1.42
CA ILE A 143 -6.61 1.69 -0.75
C ILE A 143 -6.26 1.41 0.72
N ALA A 144 -5.02 0.99 1.01
CA ALA A 144 -4.55 0.70 2.36
C ALA A 144 -4.62 1.93 3.28
N VAL A 145 -4.29 3.12 2.77
CA VAL A 145 -4.38 4.37 3.54
C VAL A 145 -5.84 4.69 3.90
N MET A 146 -6.77 4.59 2.95
CA MET A 146 -8.19 4.83 3.21
C MET A 146 -8.76 3.79 4.18
N ALA A 147 -8.45 2.51 3.97
CA ALA A 147 -8.89 1.43 4.85
C ALA A 147 -8.35 1.60 6.27
N ALA A 148 -7.09 2.00 6.42
CA ALA A 148 -6.50 2.20 7.74
C ALA A 148 -7.18 3.32 8.53
N LEU A 149 -7.48 4.45 7.88
CA LEU A 149 -8.19 5.56 8.54
C LEU A 149 -9.62 5.17 8.93
N ASP A 150 -10.35 4.50 8.03
CA ASP A 150 -11.70 4.01 8.31
C ASP A 150 -11.72 2.99 9.45
N ILE A 151 -10.81 2.00 9.41
CA ILE A 151 -10.67 0.99 10.46
C ILE A 151 -10.36 1.63 11.82
N ALA A 152 -9.43 2.57 11.85
CA ALA A 152 -9.02 3.23 13.10
C ALA A 152 -10.16 4.02 13.75
N VAL A 153 -11.04 4.60 12.95
CA VAL A 153 -12.16 5.43 13.46
C VAL A 153 -13.41 4.60 13.75
N ASN A 154 -13.67 3.56 12.94
CA ASN A 154 -14.95 2.84 12.95
C ASN A 154 -14.88 1.41 13.51
N THR A 155 -13.72 0.99 14.02
CA THR A 155 -13.56 -0.32 14.66
C THR A 155 -12.80 -0.21 16.00
N LYS A 156 -12.64 -1.33 16.68
CA LYS A 156 -11.85 -1.41 17.93
C LYS A 156 -10.33 -1.36 17.70
N PHE A 157 -9.86 -1.33 16.45
CA PHE A 157 -8.44 -1.26 16.09
C PHE A 157 -8.05 0.19 15.81
N ASP A 158 -8.01 1.02 16.83
CA ASP A 158 -7.75 2.46 16.78
C ASP A 158 -6.29 2.84 16.45
N LYS A 159 -5.34 1.89 16.53
CA LYS A 159 -3.91 2.09 16.30
C LYS A 159 -3.31 1.07 15.32
N PRO A 160 -3.79 0.99 14.08
CA PRO A 160 -3.22 0.09 13.09
C PRO A 160 -1.80 0.52 12.71
N PHE A 161 -0.99 -0.46 12.30
CA PHE A 161 0.31 -0.22 11.68
C PHE A 161 0.15 -0.20 10.16
N VAL A 162 0.63 0.84 9.50
CA VAL A 162 0.41 1.04 8.08
C VAL A 162 1.74 1.10 7.32
N TYR A 163 1.90 0.24 6.33
CA TYR A 163 3.08 0.21 5.47
C TYR A 163 2.66 0.26 4.01
N THR A 164 3.11 1.28 3.29
CA THR A 164 2.83 1.37 1.85
C THR A 164 4.12 1.40 1.05
N TYR A 165 4.10 0.79 -0.13
CA TYR A 165 5.25 0.63 -1.03
C TYR A 165 4.91 1.30 -2.35
N GLY A 166 5.61 2.37 -2.70
CA GLY A 166 5.36 3.12 -3.93
C GLY A 166 3.95 3.73 -4.04
N SER A 167 3.31 4.04 -2.90
CA SER A 167 1.93 4.57 -2.89
C SER A 167 1.85 5.96 -3.50
N PRO A 168 0.84 6.23 -4.36
CA PRO A 168 0.54 7.56 -4.86
C PRO A 168 -0.04 8.48 -3.77
N ARG A 169 -0.24 9.76 -4.10
CA ARG A 169 -1.06 10.68 -3.30
C ARG A 169 -2.53 10.31 -3.49
N ILE A 170 -3.33 10.40 -2.43
CA ILE A 170 -4.72 9.97 -2.52
C ILE A 170 -5.73 11.05 -2.15
N GLY A 171 -5.32 12.11 -1.46
CA GLY A 171 -6.23 13.11 -0.96
C GLY A 171 -5.64 14.48 -0.83
N ASP A 172 -6.48 15.41 -0.44
CA ASP A 172 -6.15 16.79 -0.19
C ASP A 172 -5.35 16.99 1.11
N PRO A 173 -4.86 18.21 1.38
CA PRO A 173 -4.15 18.51 2.62
C PRO A 173 -4.96 18.22 3.89
N ALA A 174 -6.29 18.39 3.85
CA ALA A 174 -7.16 18.11 4.99
C ALA A 174 -7.19 16.60 5.29
N PHE A 175 -7.30 15.77 4.25
CA PHE A 175 -7.23 14.31 4.38
C PHE A 175 -5.87 13.86 4.94
N ALA A 176 -4.79 14.38 4.37
CA ALA A 176 -3.44 14.04 4.83
C ALA A 176 -3.23 14.44 6.30
N HIS A 177 -3.73 15.60 6.71
CA HIS A 177 -3.68 16.05 8.09
C HIS A 177 -4.47 15.13 9.03
N ARG A 178 -5.73 14.83 8.69
CA ARG A 178 -6.59 13.94 9.47
C ARG A 178 -5.98 12.55 9.62
N PHE A 179 -5.47 11.98 8.53
CA PHE A 179 -4.77 10.70 8.55
C PHE A 179 -3.57 10.73 9.52
N ASN A 180 -2.69 11.71 9.36
CA ASN A 180 -1.47 11.82 10.17
C ASN A 180 -1.72 12.07 11.66
N GLN A 181 -2.86 12.68 12.01
CA GLN A 181 -3.31 12.83 13.41
C GLN A 181 -3.85 11.53 13.98
N THR A 182 -4.51 10.71 13.16
CA THR A 182 -5.17 9.48 13.60
C THR A 182 -4.22 8.29 13.62
N ILE A 183 -3.33 8.18 12.61
CA ILE A 183 -2.44 7.03 12.40
C ILE A 183 -0.99 7.42 12.71
N GLU A 184 -0.54 7.08 13.90
CA GLU A 184 0.84 7.33 14.33
C GLU A 184 1.85 6.41 13.65
N ASN A 185 1.51 5.10 13.55
CA ASN A 185 2.38 4.04 13.05
C ASN A 185 2.20 3.85 11.55
N SER A 186 2.57 4.86 10.78
CA SER A 186 2.43 4.82 9.32
C SER A 186 3.70 5.21 8.60
N PHE A 187 4.13 4.34 7.67
CA PHE A 187 5.39 4.45 6.93
C PHE A 187 5.13 4.29 5.44
N ARG A 188 5.56 5.29 4.68
CA ARG A 188 5.51 5.29 3.22
C ARG A 188 6.88 4.97 2.66
N ILE A 189 7.12 3.70 2.30
CA ILE A 189 8.35 3.21 1.70
C ILE A 189 8.34 3.59 0.23
N VAL A 190 9.36 4.33 -0.21
CA VAL A 190 9.41 4.92 -1.54
C VAL A 190 10.76 4.69 -2.17
N ASN A 191 10.79 3.98 -3.30
CA ASN A 191 11.95 4.03 -4.17
C ASN A 191 12.04 5.43 -4.82
N ILE A 192 13.20 6.07 -4.68
CA ILE A 192 13.40 7.44 -5.21
C ILE A 192 13.28 7.54 -6.74
N HIS A 193 13.38 6.42 -7.44
CA HIS A 193 13.23 6.30 -8.90
C HIS A 193 11.85 5.82 -9.34
N ASP A 194 10.91 5.61 -8.41
CA ASP A 194 9.55 5.17 -8.70
C ASP A 194 8.68 6.37 -9.11
N PRO A 195 8.26 6.47 -10.38
CA PRO A 195 7.45 7.60 -10.86
C PRO A 195 6.03 7.57 -10.27
N TYR A 196 5.47 6.39 -10.01
CA TYR A 196 4.08 6.26 -9.52
C TYR A 196 3.91 6.82 -8.11
N SER A 197 4.97 6.76 -7.30
CA SER A 197 4.95 7.36 -5.97
C SER A 197 4.84 8.89 -5.98
N THR A 198 5.03 9.52 -7.14
CA THR A 198 4.91 10.99 -7.30
C THR A 198 3.56 11.42 -7.86
N PHE A 199 2.72 10.46 -8.33
CA PHE A 199 1.40 10.70 -8.89
C PHE A 199 0.30 10.73 -7.81
N PRO A 200 -0.84 11.40 -8.05
CA PRO A 200 -1.00 12.50 -8.99
C PRO A 200 -0.12 13.70 -8.60
N ASP A 201 0.11 14.64 -9.52
CA ASP A 201 0.87 15.84 -9.21
C ASP A 201 0.29 16.58 -8.01
N PRO A 202 1.14 17.29 -7.22
CA PRO A 202 0.66 17.96 -6.02
C PRO A 202 -0.34 19.07 -6.30
N LYS A 203 -0.38 19.60 -7.53
CA LYS A 203 -1.31 20.67 -7.91
C LYS A 203 -1.75 20.51 -9.37
N TYR A 204 -3.05 20.61 -9.57
CA TYR A 204 -3.68 20.76 -10.88
C TYR A 204 -4.39 22.11 -10.94
N PRO A 205 -3.86 23.08 -11.73
CA PRO A 205 -4.51 24.39 -11.87
C PRO A 205 -5.79 24.27 -12.70
N PRO A 206 -6.64 25.32 -12.73
CA PRO A 206 -7.73 25.41 -13.71
C PRO A 206 -7.18 25.20 -15.13
N PRO A 207 -7.91 24.58 -16.09
CA PRO A 207 -9.38 24.38 -16.04
C PRO A 207 -9.85 23.03 -15.50
N PHE A 208 -9.01 22.20 -14.89
CA PHE A 208 -9.43 20.90 -14.33
C PHE A 208 -10.56 21.06 -13.30
N THR A 209 -10.51 22.13 -12.50
CA THR A 209 -11.63 22.64 -11.68
C THR A 209 -11.51 24.14 -11.57
N THR A 210 -12.58 24.82 -11.14
CA THR A 210 -12.58 26.30 -10.93
C THR A 210 -11.58 26.74 -9.85
N GLU A 211 -11.31 25.90 -8.85
CA GLU A 211 -10.43 26.19 -7.71
C GLU A 211 -9.06 25.49 -7.80
N GLY A 212 -8.88 24.61 -8.81
CA GLY A 212 -7.74 23.69 -8.87
C GLY A 212 -7.89 22.52 -7.89
N ILE A 213 -7.01 21.52 -8.04
CA ILE A 213 -6.96 20.33 -7.19
C ILE A 213 -5.59 20.29 -6.52
N VAL A 214 -5.56 20.05 -5.22
CA VAL A 214 -4.32 19.88 -4.44
C VAL A 214 -4.28 18.49 -3.85
N TYR A 215 -3.16 17.79 -4.07
CA TYR A 215 -2.89 16.47 -3.48
C TYR A 215 -1.71 16.53 -2.53
N GLN A 216 -1.82 15.84 -1.39
CA GLN A 216 -0.75 15.73 -0.41
C GLN A 216 -0.54 14.29 0.02
N HIS A 217 0.74 13.89 0.18
CA HIS A 217 1.07 12.60 0.77
C HIS A 217 0.73 12.54 2.26
N VAL A 218 0.29 11.38 2.67
CA VAL A 218 0.19 10.98 4.09
C VAL A 218 1.51 10.36 4.56
N SER A 219 1.66 10.18 5.87
CA SER A 219 2.71 9.38 6.51
C SER A 219 4.15 9.90 6.37
N THR A 220 5.03 9.29 7.14
CA THR A 220 6.47 9.55 7.09
C THR A 220 7.09 8.80 5.90
N LYS A 221 7.85 9.52 5.06
CA LYS A 221 8.58 8.92 3.95
C LYS A 221 9.78 8.13 4.46
N PHE A 222 9.89 6.86 4.06
CA PHE A 222 11.06 6.02 4.25
C PHE A 222 11.67 5.75 2.85
N PRO A 223 12.73 6.47 2.46
CA PRO A 223 13.32 6.34 1.14
C PRO A 223 14.19 5.08 1.05
N ILE A 224 14.06 4.38 -0.07
CA ILE A 224 14.98 3.36 -0.54
C ILE A 224 15.42 3.70 -1.96
N ALA A 225 16.48 3.07 -2.47
CA ALA A 225 16.98 3.33 -3.81
C ALA A 225 17.28 2.02 -4.54
N PHE A 226 16.62 1.82 -5.66
CA PHE A 226 16.99 0.86 -6.70
C PHE A 226 16.55 1.42 -8.05
N GLN A 227 17.29 1.12 -9.09
CA GLN A 227 17.00 1.60 -10.42
C GLN A 227 17.13 0.45 -11.42
N LEU A 228 16.10 0.27 -12.23
CA LEU A 228 16.05 -0.70 -13.32
C LEU A 228 16.11 0.04 -14.65
N GLU A 229 16.53 -0.65 -15.71
CA GLU A 229 16.60 -0.11 -17.08
C GLU A 229 15.25 0.45 -17.56
N ASN A 230 14.16 -0.24 -17.20
CA ASN A 230 12.81 0.17 -17.53
C ASN A 230 12.22 0.97 -16.37
N THR A 231 12.07 2.29 -16.54
CA THR A 231 11.54 3.21 -15.54
C THR A 231 10.20 2.76 -14.90
N PRO A 232 9.20 2.27 -15.66
CA PRO A 232 7.97 1.72 -15.07
C PRO A 232 8.19 0.56 -14.10
N ARG A 233 9.28 -0.21 -14.23
CA ARG A 233 9.57 -1.33 -13.30
C ARG A 233 10.18 -0.88 -11.98
N ASN A 234 10.51 0.41 -11.84
CA ASN A 234 11.00 0.96 -10.58
C ASN A 234 9.94 0.98 -9.46
N ASP A 235 8.70 0.58 -9.75
CA ASP A 235 7.65 0.33 -8.78
C ASP A 235 7.48 -1.15 -8.38
N ALA A 236 8.23 -2.08 -8.99
CA ALA A 236 8.03 -3.51 -8.77
C ALA A 236 8.18 -3.91 -7.30
N ILE A 237 7.12 -4.50 -6.71
CA ILE A 237 7.10 -4.92 -5.30
C ILE A 237 8.23 -5.90 -4.94
N ALA A 238 8.63 -6.76 -5.87
CA ALA A 238 9.77 -7.67 -5.69
C ALA A 238 11.07 -6.89 -5.44
N CYS A 239 11.25 -5.73 -6.08
CA CYS A 239 12.43 -4.89 -5.91
C CYS A 239 12.37 -4.08 -4.61
N TYR A 240 11.19 -3.64 -4.19
CA TYR A 240 10.97 -3.13 -2.83
C TYR A 240 11.35 -4.17 -1.78
N PHE A 241 10.88 -5.40 -1.94
CA PHE A 241 11.22 -6.51 -1.05
C PHE A 241 12.74 -6.76 -1.01
N LYS A 242 13.41 -6.80 -2.18
CA LYS A 242 14.87 -6.97 -2.27
C LYS A 242 15.63 -5.88 -1.53
N GLY A 243 15.24 -4.61 -1.70
CA GLY A 243 15.86 -3.48 -1.00
C GLY A 243 15.69 -3.57 0.52
N LEU A 244 14.49 -3.93 0.98
CA LEU A 244 14.17 -4.06 2.40
C LEU A 244 14.88 -5.23 3.08
N ARG A 245 15.12 -6.35 2.38
CA ARG A 245 15.88 -7.50 2.92
C ARG A 245 17.24 -7.10 3.48
N GLN A 246 17.87 -6.08 2.92
CA GLN A 246 19.17 -5.58 3.39
C GLN A 246 19.10 -4.96 4.79
N LEU A 247 17.92 -4.54 5.25
CA LEU A 247 17.72 -3.96 6.58
C LEU A 247 17.71 -5.00 7.70
N ASN A 248 17.35 -6.25 7.39
CA ASN A 248 17.43 -7.40 8.29
C ASN A 248 17.63 -8.70 7.47
N PRO A 249 18.89 -8.99 7.05
CA PRO A 249 19.20 -10.16 6.21
C PRO A 249 18.88 -11.50 6.91
N ILE A 250 19.12 -11.59 8.21
CA ILE A 250 18.88 -12.82 8.99
C ILE A 250 17.39 -13.15 8.99
N PHE A 251 16.54 -12.19 9.36
CA PHE A 251 15.09 -12.36 9.34
C PHE A 251 14.58 -12.72 7.93
N SER A 252 15.02 -11.98 6.91
CA SER A 252 14.55 -12.21 5.55
C SER A 252 14.96 -13.58 4.99
N GLN A 253 16.16 -14.05 5.30
CA GLN A 253 16.60 -15.38 4.92
C GLN A 253 15.76 -16.46 5.61
N SER A 254 15.55 -16.33 6.92
CA SER A 254 14.70 -17.25 7.69
C SER A 254 13.27 -17.27 7.14
N LEU A 255 12.68 -16.10 6.91
CA LEU A 255 11.32 -15.97 6.36
C LEU A 255 11.17 -16.72 5.03
N CYS A 256 12.10 -16.53 4.10
CA CYS A 256 12.00 -17.15 2.78
C CYS A 256 12.30 -18.67 2.81
N THR A 257 13.27 -19.08 3.61
CA THR A 257 13.65 -20.51 3.71
C THR A 257 12.56 -21.34 4.39
N GLN A 258 11.93 -20.79 5.43
CA GLN A 258 10.84 -21.46 6.16
C GLN A 258 9.51 -21.44 5.41
N ASN A 259 9.34 -20.55 4.42
CA ASN A 259 8.10 -20.37 3.69
C ASN A 259 8.31 -20.42 2.16
N PRO A 260 8.60 -21.59 1.58
CA PRO A 260 8.80 -21.73 0.14
C PRO A 260 7.62 -21.19 -0.67
N GLY A 261 7.91 -20.34 -1.67
CA GLY A 261 6.90 -19.72 -2.52
C GLY A 261 6.26 -18.43 -1.94
N PHE A 262 6.55 -18.07 -0.70
CA PHE A 262 6.06 -16.82 -0.12
C PHE A 262 6.82 -15.58 -0.61
N CYS A 263 8.15 -15.64 -0.61
CA CYS A 263 8.98 -14.51 -1.03
C CYS A 263 8.96 -14.36 -2.55
N PRO A 264 8.97 -13.11 -3.05
CA PRO A 264 9.08 -12.88 -4.49
C PRO A 264 10.43 -13.33 -5.04
N ASP A 265 10.43 -13.76 -6.31
CA ASP A 265 11.65 -13.84 -7.09
C ASP A 265 12.20 -12.42 -7.32
N THR A 266 13.46 -12.23 -6.98
CA THR A 266 14.16 -10.93 -7.07
C THR A 266 15.26 -10.91 -8.13
N GLU A 267 15.38 -11.90 -8.99
CA GLU A 267 16.39 -11.94 -10.06
C GLU A 267 16.22 -10.78 -11.04
N MET A 268 14.96 -10.44 -11.36
CA MET A 268 14.65 -9.29 -12.21
C MET A 268 15.08 -7.94 -11.64
N CYS A 269 15.43 -7.87 -10.36
CA CYS A 269 15.83 -6.65 -9.65
C CYS A 269 17.35 -6.48 -9.62
N MET A 270 18.05 -6.86 -10.66
CA MET A 270 19.48 -6.57 -10.79
C MET A 270 19.66 -5.06 -10.94
N PRO A 271 20.60 -4.43 -10.22
CA PRO A 271 20.93 -3.04 -10.47
C PRO A 271 21.52 -2.94 -11.89
N PHE A 272 21.15 -1.87 -12.58
CA PHE A 272 21.76 -1.50 -13.85
C PHE A 272 23.25 -1.19 -13.59
N GLU A 273 24.17 -2.02 -14.11
CA GLU A 273 25.62 -1.79 -14.05
C GLU A 273 26.06 -0.74 -15.08
N GLY A 274 25.42 0.41 -15.14
CA GLY A 274 25.65 1.39 -16.19
C GLY A 274 25.64 2.85 -15.76
N VAL A 275 25.66 3.15 -14.48
CA VAL A 275 25.72 4.54 -14.01
C VAL A 275 27.17 4.95 -13.78
N CYS A 276 27.62 5.84 -14.67
CA CYS A 276 28.72 6.76 -14.58
C CYS A 276 29.61 6.59 -13.34
N LYS A 277 30.75 5.95 -13.50
CA LYS A 277 31.90 6.27 -12.64
C LYS A 277 32.14 7.78 -12.80
N PRO A 278 32.19 8.55 -11.72
CA PRO A 278 32.64 9.93 -11.84
C PRO A 278 34.02 9.88 -12.51
N GLU A 279 34.17 10.56 -13.63
CA GLU A 279 35.48 10.81 -14.20
C GLU A 279 36.33 11.43 -13.08
N LYS A 280 37.45 10.79 -12.81
CA LYS A 280 38.42 11.36 -11.89
C LYS A 280 38.92 12.69 -12.49
N PRO A 281 39.07 13.72 -11.64
CA PRO A 281 39.58 15.03 -12.06
C PRO A 281 40.99 14.94 -12.66
#